data_86f09a2375aa7720f14314abef6cb2a1
#
_entry.id   86f09a2375aa7720f14314abef6cb2a1
#
_cell.length_a   1.000
_cell.length_b   1.000
_cell.length_c   1.000
_cell.angle_alpha   90.00
_cell.angle_beta   90.00
_cell.angle_gamma   90.00
#
_symmetry.space_group_name_H-M   'P 1'
#
loop_
_entity.id
_entity.type
_entity.pdbx_description
1 polymer ?
#
loop_
_entity_poly.entity_id
_entity_poly.type
_entity_poly.pdbx_seq_one_letter_code
_entity_poly.pdbx_strand_id
1 'polypeptide(L)'
;MKKYIGLSIIALSMGLASCNDYLDKLPDDRAEVNTTEKVNQLLVSAYPDHSPSFLFWMSSDDVDDNGKAYTAQLNQEQMYRWQNVEGRGNDDPRTLWNNYYEKCATANEALAAIDAMGNPASMASQRAEALLCRAFSMFMCANTFCMAYDPQKADEYMGIPYPKTAGTSVNERGTLRETYENIAADIEAALPYVNEDHLLVPKYHWNQKAANAFAARFYLYYHDYDKTIQYATACLGSNPVEFLHKLGDWSSLGATDFFHAFKNSAVSANFIFMPAYSTCGRATSGYTLLNRFGLNRIITLNEMFWIRTPWWGSGSSANVFWPSHKLYGSNQNIRFPVHNEEFEYTDKVNNTGYPHTLEVPFQGEETLLCRAEAYALKGDFANAIADMNTWAQGFTAESYIYTSGGKRYIKRRTDITQENLDNFFKDMYYSAVTPDDGITSAELQADPTLAAKQRWIKKTLHPQGFTVAEGTQENCINLILWMRRVSMPYQGIRFQDLKRYGIEYTHFLDGEDPIVFKAGDLRGAIQLPDDVIKAGLPENPREEASTATTGEE
;
A
#
# COMPACT_ATOMS: atom_id res chain seq x y z
N MET A 1 -20.60 -75.60 -39.79
CA MET A 1 -20.29 -74.15 -39.90
C MET A 1 -21.49 -73.19 -39.59
N LYS A 2 -22.66 -73.66 -39.11
CA LYS A 2 -23.82 -72.79 -38.79
C LYS A 2 -24.05 -72.56 -37.28
N LYS A 3 -23.19 -73.10 -36.39
CA LYS A 3 -23.33 -72.97 -34.93
C LYS A 3 -22.43 -71.87 -34.31
N TYR A 4 -21.50 -71.30 -35.07
CA TYR A 4 -20.55 -70.29 -34.57
C TYR A 4 -20.88 -68.85 -34.96
N ILE A 5 -21.85 -68.65 -35.87
CA ILE A 5 -22.30 -67.32 -36.31
C ILE A 5 -23.25 -66.67 -35.29
N GLY A 6 -23.98 -67.47 -34.49
CA GLY A 6 -24.89 -66.95 -33.46
C GLY A 6 -24.19 -66.41 -32.21
N LEU A 7 -23.00 -66.91 -31.88
CA LEU A 7 -22.24 -66.42 -30.69
C LEU A 7 -21.47 -65.12 -30.95
N SER A 8 -21.13 -64.87 -32.22
CA SER A 8 -20.40 -63.62 -32.58
C SER A 8 -21.32 -62.39 -32.62
N ILE A 9 -22.62 -62.57 -32.83
CA ILE A 9 -23.60 -61.46 -32.85
C ILE A 9 -24.03 -61.08 -31.43
N ILE A 10 -24.04 -62.01 -30.47
CA ILE A 10 -24.36 -61.73 -29.06
C ILE A 10 -23.17 -61.07 -28.36
N ALA A 11 -21.92 -61.34 -28.76
CA ALA A 11 -20.73 -60.71 -28.23
C ALA A 11 -20.56 -59.26 -28.75
N LEU A 12 -21.14 -58.91 -29.91
CA LEU A 12 -21.07 -57.56 -30.49
C LEU A 12 -22.17 -56.62 -29.95
N SER A 13 -23.27 -57.17 -29.38
CA SER A 13 -24.36 -56.39 -28.80
C SER A 13 -24.16 -56.05 -27.32
N MET A 14 -23.19 -56.68 -26.62
CA MET A 14 -22.80 -56.30 -25.24
C MET A 14 -21.69 -55.25 -25.17
N GLY A 15 -21.09 -54.87 -26.29
CA GLY A 15 -20.05 -53.82 -26.36
C GLY A 15 -20.59 -52.41 -26.57
N LEU A 16 -21.89 -52.18 -26.71
CA LEU A 16 -22.47 -50.87 -26.98
C LEU A 16 -23.25 -50.25 -25.80
N ALA A 17 -23.26 -50.93 -24.64
CA ALA A 17 -23.97 -50.43 -23.45
C ALA A 17 -23.04 -49.83 -22.37
N SER A 18 -21.75 -49.56 -22.68
CA SER A 18 -20.78 -49.08 -21.69
C SER A 18 -20.03 -47.84 -22.13
N CYS A 19 -20.72 -46.86 -22.67
CA CYS A 19 -20.08 -45.59 -23.03
C CYS A 19 -20.88 -44.32 -22.68
N ASN A 20 -21.90 -44.41 -21.83
CA ASN A 20 -22.59 -43.19 -21.41
C ASN A 20 -21.89 -42.51 -20.23
N ASP A 21 -21.22 -43.26 -19.33
CA ASP A 21 -20.51 -42.63 -18.18
C ASP A 21 -19.16 -42.00 -18.55
N TYR A 22 -18.63 -42.22 -19.74
CA TYR A 22 -17.35 -41.63 -20.16
C TYR A 22 -17.54 -40.33 -20.96
N LEU A 23 -18.74 -40.05 -21.44
CA LEU A 23 -19.09 -38.80 -22.14
C LEU A 23 -19.63 -37.74 -21.20
N ASP A 24 -20.04 -38.10 -19.98
CA ASP A 24 -20.47 -37.16 -18.93
C ASP A 24 -19.33 -36.65 -18.05
N LYS A 25 -18.11 -37.13 -18.24
CA LYS A 25 -16.92 -36.46 -17.67
C LYS A 25 -16.55 -35.32 -18.58
N LEU A 26 -16.74 -34.10 -18.07
CA LEU A 26 -16.21 -32.89 -18.68
C LEU A 26 -14.74 -33.13 -19.07
N PRO A 27 -14.31 -32.75 -20.29
CA PRO A 27 -12.94 -32.97 -20.76
C PRO A 27 -11.89 -32.10 -20.04
N ASP A 28 -12.29 -31.38 -18.99
CA ASP A 28 -11.47 -30.46 -18.25
C ASP A 28 -11.43 -30.88 -16.77
N ASP A 29 -10.24 -31.11 -16.24
CA ASP A 29 -9.99 -31.46 -14.82
C ASP A 29 -10.38 -30.35 -13.82
N ARG A 30 -11.08 -29.30 -14.25
CA ARG A 30 -11.59 -28.27 -13.36
C ARG A 30 -12.71 -28.85 -12.50
N ALA A 31 -12.46 -28.93 -11.22
CA ALA A 31 -13.48 -29.28 -10.24
C ALA A 31 -14.63 -28.27 -10.33
N GLU A 32 -15.83 -28.74 -10.69
CA GLU A 32 -17.02 -27.89 -10.71
C GLU A 32 -17.28 -27.28 -9.33
N VAL A 33 -17.31 -25.94 -9.25
CA VAL A 33 -17.52 -25.19 -7.99
C VAL A 33 -19.04 -25.08 -7.75
N ASN A 34 -19.61 -26.12 -7.13
CA ASN A 34 -21.05 -26.29 -6.97
C ASN A 34 -21.49 -26.51 -5.51
N THR A 35 -20.61 -26.25 -4.54
CA THR A 35 -20.93 -26.29 -3.11
C THR A 35 -20.32 -25.09 -2.37
N THR A 36 -20.88 -24.75 -1.21
CA THR A 36 -20.36 -23.66 -0.35
C THR A 36 -18.91 -23.88 0.04
N GLU A 37 -18.50 -25.13 0.35
CA GLU A 37 -17.13 -25.49 0.72
C GLU A 37 -16.16 -25.23 -0.42
N LYS A 38 -16.54 -25.56 -1.66
CA LYS A 38 -15.70 -25.29 -2.85
C LYS A 38 -15.60 -23.79 -3.14
N VAL A 39 -16.66 -23.01 -2.91
CA VAL A 39 -16.61 -21.55 -3.01
C VAL A 39 -15.67 -21.00 -1.94
N ASN A 40 -15.76 -21.45 -0.68
CA ASN A 40 -14.84 -21.02 0.37
C ASN A 40 -13.39 -21.34 0.02
N GLN A 41 -13.12 -22.53 -0.54
CA GLN A 41 -11.77 -22.92 -0.98
C GLN A 41 -11.27 -22.04 -2.13
N LEU A 42 -12.13 -21.70 -3.09
CA LEU A 42 -11.80 -20.82 -4.21
C LEU A 42 -11.47 -19.41 -3.73
N LEU A 43 -12.24 -18.89 -2.78
CA LEU A 43 -12.04 -17.55 -2.21
C LEU A 43 -10.67 -17.37 -1.54
N VAL A 44 -10.09 -18.42 -0.94
CA VAL A 44 -8.72 -18.37 -0.40
C VAL A 44 -7.70 -17.97 -1.48
N SER A 45 -7.92 -18.37 -2.73
CA SER A 45 -7.04 -18.06 -3.87
C SER A 45 -7.36 -16.72 -4.55
N ALA A 46 -8.41 -16.00 -4.11
CA ALA A 46 -8.82 -14.71 -4.69
C ALA A 46 -8.07 -13.51 -4.11
N TYR A 47 -7.26 -13.71 -3.06
CA TYR A 47 -6.45 -12.65 -2.46
C TYR A 47 -5.15 -12.46 -3.24
N PRO A 48 -4.69 -11.21 -3.47
CA PRO A 48 -3.38 -10.96 -4.05
C PRO A 48 -2.27 -11.58 -3.19
N ASP A 49 -1.39 -12.32 -3.86
CA ASP A 49 -0.20 -12.92 -3.26
C ASP A 49 1.11 -12.27 -3.76
N HIS A 50 1.00 -11.10 -4.38
CA HIS A 50 2.08 -10.19 -4.72
C HIS A 50 1.70 -8.77 -4.28
N SER A 51 2.71 -7.98 -3.87
CA SER A 51 2.50 -6.63 -3.34
C SER A 51 3.31 -5.60 -4.12
N PRO A 52 2.76 -4.42 -4.42
CA PRO A 52 3.51 -3.34 -5.04
C PRO A 52 4.34 -2.54 -4.03
N SER A 53 4.38 -2.95 -2.76
CA SER A 53 5.03 -2.22 -1.68
C SER A 53 6.49 -1.90 -1.98
N PHE A 54 7.24 -2.87 -2.55
CA PHE A 54 8.64 -2.65 -2.92
C PHE A 54 8.80 -1.67 -4.07
N LEU A 55 8.01 -1.82 -5.13
CA LEU A 55 7.99 -0.91 -6.28
C LEU A 55 7.68 0.54 -5.85
N PHE A 56 6.65 0.71 -5.01
CA PHE A 56 6.25 2.03 -4.52
C PHE A 56 7.27 2.62 -3.56
N TRP A 57 7.88 1.79 -2.70
CA TRP A 57 8.93 2.24 -1.81
C TRP A 57 10.15 2.73 -2.59
N MET A 58 10.63 1.96 -3.56
CA MET A 58 11.73 2.33 -4.45
C MET A 58 11.46 3.61 -5.26
N SER A 59 10.19 3.87 -5.57
CA SER A 59 9.77 5.05 -6.34
C SER A 59 9.54 6.30 -5.49
N SER A 60 9.55 6.18 -4.15
CA SER A 60 9.23 7.26 -3.22
C SER A 60 10.46 8.01 -2.70
N ASP A 61 10.23 9.11 -1.98
CA ASP A 61 11.27 9.88 -1.28
C ASP A 61 11.78 9.20 0.01
N ASP A 62 11.46 7.91 0.23
CA ASP A 62 11.99 7.09 1.33
C ASP A 62 13.32 6.41 0.98
N VAL A 63 13.82 6.58 -0.23
CA VAL A 63 15.01 5.89 -0.75
C VAL A 63 16.00 6.88 -1.32
N ASP A 64 17.29 6.67 -1.01
CA ASP A 64 18.42 7.38 -1.61
C ASP A 64 19.39 6.40 -2.29
N ASP A 65 20.22 6.93 -3.20
CA ASP A 65 21.37 6.23 -3.79
C ASP A 65 22.58 6.34 -2.85
N ASN A 66 22.99 5.23 -2.25
CA ASN A 66 24.15 5.14 -1.37
C ASN A 66 25.49 5.05 -2.13
N GLY A 67 25.46 5.11 -3.45
CA GLY A 67 26.61 5.13 -4.34
C GLY A 67 26.91 3.82 -5.07
N LYS A 68 27.64 3.94 -6.17
CA LYS A 68 28.00 2.83 -7.08
C LYS A 68 28.91 1.77 -6.47
N ALA A 69 29.46 2.02 -5.28
CA ALA A 69 30.20 1.01 -4.52
C ALA A 69 29.30 -0.09 -3.92
N TYR A 70 28.00 0.16 -3.87
CA TYR A 70 26.98 -0.79 -3.39
C TYR A 70 26.30 -1.51 -4.55
N THR A 71 25.76 -2.70 -4.26
CA THR A 71 25.07 -3.50 -5.28
C THR A 71 23.65 -3.05 -5.51
N ALA A 72 23.23 -3.07 -6.78
CA ALA A 72 21.84 -2.92 -7.18
C ALA A 72 21.49 -3.99 -8.23
N GLN A 73 20.25 -4.42 -8.25
CA GLN A 73 19.67 -5.16 -9.36
C GLN A 73 19.13 -4.18 -10.40
N LEU A 74 19.09 -4.58 -11.66
CA LEU A 74 18.62 -3.73 -12.75
C LEU A 74 17.21 -3.19 -12.49
N ASN A 75 16.28 -4.04 -12.04
CA ASN A 75 14.92 -3.63 -11.74
C ASN A 75 14.86 -2.59 -10.60
N GLN A 76 15.71 -2.69 -9.57
CA GLN A 76 15.79 -1.70 -8.50
C GLN A 76 16.23 -0.34 -9.04
N GLU A 77 17.23 -0.32 -9.92
CA GLU A 77 17.69 0.91 -10.56
C GLU A 77 16.61 1.51 -11.46
N GLN A 78 15.91 0.68 -12.25
CA GLN A 78 14.79 1.13 -13.10
C GLN A 78 13.64 1.71 -12.25
N MET A 79 13.25 1.07 -11.15
CA MET A 79 12.25 1.57 -10.22
C MET A 79 12.66 2.92 -9.61
N TYR A 80 13.89 3.03 -9.12
CA TYR A 80 14.42 4.26 -8.52
C TYR A 80 14.51 5.42 -9.53
N ARG A 81 14.78 5.12 -10.80
CA ARG A 81 14.84 6.11 -11.89
C ARG A 81 13.47 6.40 -12.53
N TRP A 82 12.39 5.80 -12.05
CA TRP A 82 11.05 5.85 -12.67
C TRP A 82 11.07 5.44 -14.14
N GLN A 83 11.92 4.51 -14.52
CA GLN A 83 12.02 3.95 -15.87
C GLN A 83 11.04 2.78 -16.06
N ASN A 84 10.87 2.34 -17.29
CA ASN A 84 10.14 1.13 -17.55
C ASN A 84 10.91 -0.07 -16.99
N VAL A 85 10.25 -0.87 -16.16
CA VAL A 85 10.84 -2.06 -15.52
C VAL A 85 10.58 -3.27 -16.41
N GLU A 86 11.64 -3.83 -16.96
CA GLU A 86 11.56 -4.95 -17.93
C GLU A 86 11.60 -6.32 -17.26
N GLY A 87 11.80 -6.38 -15.96
CA GLY A 87 11.96 -7.60 -15.18
C GLY A 87 10.70 -8.47 -15.10
N ARG A 88 10.89 -9.67 -14.51
CA ARG A 88 9.84 -10.64 -14.22
C ARG A 88 9.96 -11.19 -12.79
N GLY A 89 10.59 -10.42 -11.92
CA GLY A 89 10.66 -10.72 -10.50
C GLY A 89 9.31 -10.54 -9.81
N ASN A 90 9.23 -10.97 -8.57
CA ASN A 90 7.97 -10.94 -7.81
C ASN A 90 7.39 -9.53 -7.63
N ASP A 91 8.26 -8.51 -7.55
CA ASP A 91 7.88 -7.11 -7.31
C ASP A 91 7.78 -6.29 -8.61
N ASP A 92 8.00 -6.92 -9.78
CA ASP A 92 8.04 -6.21 -11.05
C ASP A 92 6.63 -5.98 -11.62
N PRO A 93 6.39 -4.89 -12.36
CA PRO A 93 5.07 -4.51 -12.86
C PRO A 93 4.34 -5.60 -13.62
N ARG A 94 5.07 -6.44 -14.38
CA ARG A 94 4.48 -7.56 -15.11
C ARG A 94 3.87 -8.62 -14.19
N THR A 95 4.57 -8.97 -13.14
CA THR A 95 4.10 -9.97 -12.17
C THR A 95 2.91 -9.42 -11.38
N LEU A 96 2.98 -8.15 -10.98
CA LEU A 96 1.87 -7.46 -10.31
C LEU A 96 0.61 -7.39 -11.18
N TRP A 97 0.75 -7.00 -12.46
CA TRP A 97 -0.36 -6.98 -13.41
C TRP A 97 -1.04 -8.34 -13.54
N ASN A 98 -0.26 -9.37 -13.80
CA ASN A 98 -0.78 -10.73 -13.95
C ASN A 98 -1.49 -11.21 -12.68
N ASN A 99 -0.91 -10.93 -11.52
CA ASN A 99 -1.48 -11.32 -10.24
C ASN A 99 -2.84 -10.66 -10.00
N TYR A 100 -2.94 -9.34 -10.19
CA TYR A 100 -4.22 -8.65 -9.97
C TYR A 100 -5.34 -9.17 -10.88
N TYR A 101 -5.04 -9.45 -12.14
CA TYR A 101 -6.02 -10.00 -13.07
C TYR A 101 -6.36 -11.47 -12.80
N GLU A 102 -5.40 -12.28 -12.35
CA GLU A 102 -5.65 -13.64 -11.88
C GLU A 102 -6.60 -13.65 -10.69
N LYS A 103 -6.36 -12.78 -9.69
CA LYS A 103 -7.23 -12.71 -8.50
C LYS A 103 -8.60 -12.13 -8.82
N CYS A 104 -8.68 -11.16 -9.72
CA CYS A 104 -9.95 -10.68 -10.26
C CYS A 104 -10.74 -11.80 -10.98
N ALA A 105 -10.07 -12.60 -11.80
CA ALA A 105 -10.70 -13.75 -12.48
C ALA A 105 -11.21 -14.79 -11.47
N THR A 106 -10.41 -15.13 -10.46
CA THR A 106 -10.81 -16.05 -9.39
C THR A 106 -12.02 -15.54 -8.61
N ALA A 107 -12.06 -14.26 -8.29
CA ALA A 107 -13.22 -13.62 -7.65
C ALA A 107 -14.46 -13.70 -8.56
N ASN A 108 -14.32 -13.47 -9.85
CA ASN A 108 -15.41 -13.60 -10.83
C ASN A 108 -15.91 -15.05 -10.96
N GLU A 109 -15.03 -16.04 -10.89
CA GLU A 109 -15.41 -17.47 -10.88
C GLU A 109 -16.21 -17.82 -9.63
N ALA A 110 -15.82 -17.30 -8.45
CA ALA A 110 -16.57 -17.47 -7.22
C ALA A 110 -17.97 -16.83 -7.32
N LEU A 111 -18.07 -15.61 -7.86
CA LEU A 111 -19.36 -14.94 -8.10
C LEU A 111 -20.25 -15.73 -9.07
N ALA A 112 -19.68 -16.22 -10.17
CA ALA A 112 -20.42 -17.03 -11.15
C ALA A 112 -20.93 -18.35 -10.55
N ALA A 113 -20.12 -19.01 -9.71
CA ALA A 113 -20.51 -20.22 -9.00
C ALA A 113 -21.68 -19.97 -8.03
N ILE A 114 -21.65 -18.87 -7.28
CA ILE A 114 -22.74 -18.45 -6.38
C ILE A 114 -24.02 -18.15 -7.20
N ASP A 115 -23.90 -17.46 -8.33
CA ASP A 115 -25.02 -17.16 -9.21
C ASP A 115 -25.64 -18.43 -9.84
N ALA A 116 -24.79 -19.40 -10.25
CA ALA A 116 -25.24 -20.70 -10.77
C ALA A 116 -26.02 -21.54 -9.72
N MET A 117 -25.69 -21.36 -8.43
CA MET A 117 -26.45 -21.96 -7.32
C MET A 117 -27.73 -21.19 -6.96
N GLY A 118 -28.11 -20.15 -7.73
CA GLY A 118 -29.29 -19.34 -7.51
C GLY A 118 -29.09 -18.20 -6.52
N ASN A 119 -27.86 -17.80 -6.26
CA ASN A 119 -27.48 -16.71 -5.36
C ASN A 119 -28.19 -16.79 -3.98
N PRO A 120 -28.02 -17.87 -3.23
CA PRO A 120 -28.77 -18.07 -1.99
C PRO A 120 -28.33 -17.07 -0.92
N ALA A 121 -29.28 -16.56 -0.12
CA ALA A 121 -29.00 -15.60 0.95
C ALA A 121 -27.99 -16.13 1.98
N SER A 122 -27.86 -17.44 2.14
CA SER A 122 -26.86 -18.10 3.00
C SER A 122 -25.42 -17.92 2.51
N MET A 123 -25.21 -17.49 1.28
CA MET A 123 -23.88 -17.22 0.70
C MET A 123 -23.61 -15.72 0.49
N ALA A 124 -24.40 -14.85 1.10
CA ALA A 124 -24.25 -13.41 0.95
C ALA A 124 -22.86 -12.91 1.42
N SER A 125 -22.29 -13.52 2.46
CA SER A 125 -20.96 -13.15 2.94
C SER A 125 -19.82 -13.63 2.04
N GLN A 126 -19.95 -14.83 1.44
CA GLN A 126 -18.99 -15.29 0.42
C GLN A 126 -19.03 -14.43 -0.83
N ARG A 127 -20.24 -14.01 -1.23
CA ARG A 127 -20.41 -13.05 -2.32
C ARG A 127 -19.75 -11.71 -2.00
N ALA A 128 -19.92 -11.21 -0.78
CA ALA A 128 -19.27 -9.99 -0.31
C ALA A 128 -17.74 -10.12 -0.32
N GLU A 129 -17.21 -11.24 0.14
CA GLU A 129 -15.77 -11.53 0.11
C GLU A 129 -15.23 -11.54 -1.32
N ALA A 130 -15.91 -12.19 -2.27
CA ALA A 130 -15.52 -12.19 -3.68
C ALA A 130 -15.49 -10.78 -4.29
N LEU A 131 -16.53 -9.96 -4.01
CA LEU A 131 -16.59 -8.56 -4.46
C LEU A 131 -15.44 -7.72 -3.90
N LEU A 132 -15.10 -7.89 -2.62
CA LEU A 132 -13.97 -7.19 -2.00
C LEU A 132 -12.62 -7.64 -2.57
N CYS A 133 -12.44 -8.93 -2.84
CA CYS A 133 -11.24 -9.44 -3.51
C CYS A 133 -11.07 -8.81 -4.90
N ARG A 134 -12.12 -8.73 -5.69
CA ARG A 134 -12.11 -8.06 -7.00
C ARG A 134 -11.82 -6.57 -6.86
N ALA A 135 -12.56 -5.88 -6.02
CA ALA A 135 -12.39 -4.45 -5.77
C ALA A 135 -10.97 -4.10 -5.32
N PHE A 136 -10.41 -4.87 -4.39
CA PHE A 136 -9.05 -4.64 -3.89
C PHE A 136 -7.98 -4.92 -4.94
N SER A 137 -8.09 -6.02 -5.68
CA SER A 137 -7.16 -6.33 -6.77
C SER A 137 -7.16 -5.23 -7.83
N MET A 138 -8.34 -4.76 -8.23
CA MET A 138 -8.46 -3.68 -9.21
C MET A 138 -8.05 -2.31 -8.66
N PHE A 139 -8.26 -2.04 -7.37
CA PHE A 139 -7.76 -0.84 -6.71
C PHE A 139 -6.23 -0.80 -6.66
N MET A 140 -5.58 -1.93 -6.34
CA MET A 140 -4.12 -2.02 -6.34
C MET A 140 -3.56 -1.91 -7.77
N CYS A 141 -4.23 -2.51 -8.76
CA CYS A 141 -3.90 -2.35 -10.17
C CYS A 141 -4.00 -0.87 -10.61
N ALA A 142 -5.09 -0.17 -10.28
CA ALA A 142 -5.27 1.24 -10.60
C ALA A 142 -4.21 2.12 -9.91
N ASN A 143 -3.92 1.90 -8.63
CA ASN A 143 -2.87 2.63 -7.91
C ASN A 143 -1.47 2.43 -8.52
N THR A 144 -1.23 1.29 -9.16
CA THR A 144 0.04 0.97 -9.82
C THR A 144 0.11 1.61 -11.21
N PHE A 145 -0.91 1.41 -12.04
CA PHE A 145 -0.85 1.67 -13.47
C PHE A 145 -1.64 2.91 -13.94
N CYS A 146 -2.26 3.65 -13.01
CA CYS A 146 -2.96 4.87 -13.34
C CYS A 146 -2.41 6.07 -12.55
N MET A 147 -2.78 7.26 -13.01
CA MET A 147 -2.54 8.50 -12.27
C MET A 147 -3.34 8.52 -10.96
N ALA A 148 -3.01 9.44 -10.05
CA ALA A 148 -3.89 9.72 -8.91
C ALA A 148 -5.26 10.19 -9.42
N TYR A 149 -6.33 9.81 -8.71
CA TYR A 149 -7.66 10.23 -9.10
C TYR A 149 -7.80 11.76 -8.99
N ASP A 150 -8.22 12.36 -10.08
CA ASP A 150 -8.57 13.77 -10.18
C ASP A 150 -9.96 13.86 -10.82
N PRO A 151 -11.01 14.30 -10.12
CA PRO A 151 -12.36 14.32 -10.65
C PRO A 151 -12.51 15.22 -11.89
N GLN A 152 -11.60 16.17 -12.12
CA GLN A 152 -11.62 17.04 -13.28
C GLN A 152 -10.96 16.40 -14.51
N LYS A 153 -10.06 15.43 -14.31
CA LYS A 153 -9.29 14.74 -15.35
C LYS A 153 -9.60 13.24 -15.46
N ALA A 154 -10.46 12.71 -14.60
CA ALA A 154 -10.70 11.27 -14.51
C ALA A 154 -11.33 10.69 -15.79
N ASP A 155 -11.98 11.49 -16.63
CA ASP A 155 -12.50 11.10 -17.93
C ASP A 155 -11.43 11.12 -19.04
N GLU A 156 -10.33 11.86 -18.82
CA GLU A 156 -9.19 11.95 -19.74
C GLU A 156 -8.09 10.93 -19.38
N TYR A 157 -7.94 10.63 -18.09
CA TYR A 157 -6.97 9.67 -17.62
C TYR A 157 -7.40 8.23 -17.92
N MET A 158 -6.46 7.47 -18.48
CA MET A 158 -6.70 6.05 -18.74
C MET A 158 -6.86 5.26 -17.44
N GLY A 159 -7.92 4.47 -17.39
CA GLY A 159 -8.16 3.49 -16.35
C GLY A 159 -7.44 2.17 -16.61
N ILE A 160 -8.04 1.09 -16.12
CA ILE A 160 -7.63 -0.30 -16.35
C ILE A 160 -8.82 -1.11 -16.87
N PRO A 161 -8.61 -2.18 -17.64
CA PRO A 161 -9.67 -3.14 -17.95
C PRO A 161 -10.32 -3.66 -16.66
N TYR A 162 -11.63 -3.61 -16.58
CA TYR A 162 -12.38 -4.06 -15.38
C TYR A 162 -13.32 -5.23 -15.72
N PRO A 163 -12.85 -6.49 -15.71
CA PRO A 163 -13.71 -7.64 -16.00
C PRO A 163 -14.66 -7.91 -14.83
N LYS A 164 -15.97 -8.01 -15.14
CA LYS A 164 -17.03 -8.24 -14.13
C LYS A 164 -17.58 -9.67 -14.13
N THR A 165 -17.22 -10.46 -15.13
CA THR A 165 -17.73 -11.82 -15.32
C THR A 165 -16.60 -12.78 -15.62
N ALA A 166 -16.78 -14.04 -15.18
CA ALA A 166 -15.83 -15.11 -15.46
C ALA A 166 -15.66 -15.34 -16.97
N GLY A 167 -14.43 -15.63 -17.40
CA GLY A 167 -14.11 -15.93 -18.80
C GLY A 167 -14.21 -14.76 -19.78
N THR A 168 -14.45 -13.55 -19.30
CA THR A 168 -14.54 -12.36 -20.16
C THR A 168 -13.17 -11.71 -20.32
N SER A 169 -12.73 -11.50 -21.56
CA SER A 169 -11.60 -10.63 -21.87
C SER A 169 -12.12 -9.21 -22.09
N VAL A 170 -11.58 -8.24 -21.38
CA VAL A 170 -11.80 -6.81 -21.60
C VAL A 170 -10.53 -6.25 -22.24
N ASN A 171 -10.65 -5.78 -23.48
CA ASN A 171 -9.52 -5.36 -24.30
C ASN A 171 -9.34 -3.83 -24.33
N GLU A 172 -10.10 -3.09 -23.53
CA GLU A 172 -10.06 -1.64 -23.44
C GLU A 172 -9.81 -1.22 -21.99
N ARG A 173 -9.04 -0.16 -21.80
CA ARG A 173 -8.72 0.35 -20.47
C ARG A 173 -9.88 1.08 -19.82
N GLY A 174 -10.73 1.73 -20.62
CA GLY A 174 -11.71 2.67 -20.11
C GLY A 174 -11.08 3.90 -19.48
N THR A 175 -11.89 4.70 -18.80
CA THR A 175 -11.43 5.88 -18.08
C THR A 175 -11.08 5.55 -16.62
N LEU A 176 -10.31 6.41 -15.99
CA LEU A 176 -10.02 6.30 -14.55
C LEU A 176 -11.31 6.48 -13.73
N ARG A 177 -12.25 7.32 -14.18
CA ARG A 177 -13.58 7.47 -13.56
C ARG A 177 -14.33 6.15 -13.54
N GLU A 178 -14.49 5.49 -14.69
CA GLU A 178 -15.17 4.20 -14.79
C GLU A 178 -14.51 3.13 -13.90
N THR A 179 -13.18 3.15 -13.80
CA THR A 179 -12.43 2.26 -12.91
C THR A 179 -12.84 2.47 -11.44
N TYR A 180 -12.84 3.73 -10.97
CA TYR A 180 -13.20 4.04 -9.58
C TYR A 180 -14.68 3.80 -9.29
N GLU A 181 -15.58 4.09 -10.23
CA GLU A 181 -17.01 3.78 -10.11
C GLU A 181 -17.27 2.28 -9.99
N ASN A 182 -16.54 1.46 -10.74
CA ASN A 182 -16.65 0.01 -10.67
C ASN A 182 -16.14 -0.53 -9.32
N ILE A 183 -15.03 -0.02 -8.82
CA ILE A 183 -14.51 -0.38 -7.49
C ILE A 183 -15.49 0.05 -6.39
N ALA A 184 -16.03 1.26 -6.47
CA ALA A 184 -17.04 1.76 -5.52
C ALA A 184 -18.29 0.87 -5.50
N ALA A 185 -18.78 0.47 -6.68
CA ALA A 185 -19.95 -0.39 -6.79
C ALA A 185 -19.74 -1.76 -6.12
N ASP A 186 -18.55 -2.35 -6.28
CA ASP A 186 -18.23 -3.62 -5.63
C ASP A 186 -18.12 -3.46 -4.10
N ILE A 187 -17.48 -2.40 -3.61
CA ILE A 187 -17.38 -2.11 -2.17
C ILE A 187 -18.76 -1.92 -1.55
N GLU A 188 -19.61 -1.07 -2.14
CA GLU A 188 -20.95 -0.78 -1.63
C GLU A 188 -21.86 -2.02 -1.64
N ALA A 189 -21.73 -2.85 -2.65
CA ALA A 189 -22.50 -4.10 -2.74
C ALA A 189 -22.04 -5.15 -1.70
N ALA A 190 -20.76 -5.11 -1.30
CA ALA A 190 -20.18 -6.07 -0.37
C ALA A 190 -20.43 -5.71 1.10
N LEU A 191 -20.19 -4.44 1.47
CA LEU A 191 -20.12 -4.00 2.88
C LEU A 191 -21.30 -4.42 3.76
N PRO A 192 -22.58 -4.37 3.29
CA PRO A 192 -23.72 -4.77 4.12
C PRO A 192 -23.73 -6.25 4.52
N TYR A 193 -23.00 -7.09 3.80
CA TYR A 193 -23.04 -8.55 3.96
C TYR A 193 -21.74 -9.14 4.51
N VAL A 194 -20.73 -8.33 4.78
CA VAL A 194 -19.47 -8.80 5.38
C VAL A 194 -19.74 -9.28 6.80
N ASN A 195 -19.44 -10.56 7.05
CA ASN A 195 -19.43 -11.16 8.39
C ASN A 195 -18.34 -12.23 8.48
N GLU A 196 -18.10 -12.71 9.68
CA GLU A 196 -17.00 -13.65 9.97
C GLU A 196 -17.49 -15.09 10.21
N ASP A 197 -18.78 -15.37 10.05
CA ASP A 197 -19.42 -16.63 10.45
C ASP A 197 -18.86 -17.86 9.71
N HIS A 198 -18.40 -17.67 8.47
CA HIS A 198 -17.85 -18.73 7.62
C HIS A 198 -16.32 -18.80 7.66
N LEU A 199 -15.63 -17.89 8.36
CA LEU A 199 -14.19 -17.75 8.33
C LEU A 199 -13.52 -18.57 9.44
N LEU A 200 -12.58 -19.44 9.08
CA LEU A 200 -11.78 -20.21 10.05
C LEU A 200 -10.70 -19.35 10.70
N VAL A 201 -10.11 -18.43 9.95
CA VAL A 201 -9.05 -17.51 10.39
C VAL A 201 -9.38 -16.09 9.91
N PRO A 202 -10.25 -15.36 10.63
CA PRO A 202 -10.82 -14.09 10.14
C PRO A 202 -9.80 -13.06 9.64
N LYS A 203 -8.62 -12.98 10.27
CA LYS A 203 -7.59 -11.99 9.85
C LYS A 203 -6.83 -12.34 8.56
N TYR A 204 -7.11 -13.47 7.95
CA TYR A 204 -6.61 -13.81 6.60
C TYR A 204 -7.68 -13.68 5.53
N HIS A 205 -8.84 -13.12 5.91
CA HIS A 205 -10.00 -12.90 5.05
C HIS A 205 -10.56 -11.50 5.26
N TRP A 206 -11.44 -11.06 4.35
CA TRP A 206 -12.19 -9.81 4.50
C TRP A 206 -13.16 -9.91 5.68
N ASN A 207 -12.73 -9.46 6.84
CA ASN A 207 -13.56 -9.25 8.01
C ASN A 207 -14.12 -7.82 8.02
N GLN A 208 -15.07 -7.53 8.93
CA GLN A 208 -15.73 -6.22 8.97
C GLN A 208 -14.75 -5.04 9.13
N LYS A 209 -13.69 -5.19 9.94
CA LYS A 209 -12.72 -4.11 10.14
C LYS A 209 -11.87 -3.87 8.89
N ALA A 210 -11.37 -4.91 8.28
CA ALA A 210 -10.58 -4.83 7.06
C ALA A 210 -11.39 -4.22 5.90
N ALA A 211 -12.65 -4.64 5.74
CA ALA A 211 -13.54 -4.13 4.71
C ALA A 211 -13.84 -2.63 4.88
N ASN A 212 -14.13 -2.19 6.12
CA ASN A 212 -14.36 -0.78 6.41
C ASN A 212 -13.06 0.05 6.29
N ALA A 213 -11.90 -0.49 6.67
CA ALA A 213 -10.62 0.19 6.50
C ALA A 213 -10.26 0.36 5.02
N PHE A 214 -10.53 -0.67 4.20
CA PHE A 214 -10.38 -0.58 2.74
C PHE A 214 -11.31 0.50 2.16
N ALA A 215 -12.58 0.49 2.52
CA ALA A 215 -13.53 1.51 2.08
C ALA A 215 -13.07 2.92 2.49
N ALA A 216 -12.57 3.11 3.71
CA ALA A 216 -12.05 4.39 4.18
C ALA A 216 -10.88 4.90 3.32
N ARG A 217 -9.89 4.04 3.01
CA ARG A 217 -8.78 4.39 2.11
C ARG A 217 -9.26 4.67 0.70
N PHE A 218 -10.13 3.83 0.16
CA PHE A 218 -10.66 3.98 -1.19
C PHE A 218 -11.38 5.32 -1.35
N TYR A 219 -12.32 5.64 -0.45
CA TYR A 219 -13.08 6.89 -0.53
C TYR A 219 -12.23 8.14 -0.25
N LEU A 220 -11.18 8.03 0.57
CA LEU A 220 -10.20 9.10 0.70
C LEU A 220 -9.51 9.41 -0.64
N TYR A 221 -9.12 8.38 -1.38
CA TYR A 221 -8.49 8.53 -2.70
C TYR A 221 -9.49 8.93 -3.79
N TYR A 222 -10.77 8.60 -3.62
CA TYR A 222 -11.87 8.97 -4.50
C TYR A 222 -12.47 10.35 -4.18
N HIS A 223 -11.93 11.04 -3.17
CA HIS A 223 -12.33 12.36 -2.68
C HIS A 223 -13.75 12.43 -2.07
N ASP A 224 -14.31 11.31 -1.63
CA ASP A 224 -15.54 11.27 -0.83
C ASP A 224 -15.19 11.23 0.67
N TYR A 225 -14.95 12.41 1.25
CA TYR A 225 -14.50 12.53 2.63
C TYR A 225 -15.58 12.16 3.65
N ASP A 226 -16.86 12.31 3.29
CA ASP A 226 -17.96 11.89 4.16
C ASP A 226 -17.98 10.37 4.32
N LYS A 227 -17.86 9.62 3.23
CA LYS A 227 -17.74 8.16 3.27
C LYS A 227 -16.44 7.72 3.93
N THR A 228 -15.34 8.42 3.73
CA THR A 228 -14.07 8.15 4.43
C THR A 228 -14.28 8.19 5.94
N ILE A 229 -14.90 9.25 6.46
CA ILE A 229 -15.19 9.42 7.89
C ILE A 229 -16.15 8.33 8.37
N GLN A 230 -17.21 8.06 7.61
CA GLN A 230 -18.20 7.03 7.93
C GLN A 230 -17.54 5.66 8.11
N TYR A 231 -16.78 5.19 7.13
CA TYR A 231 -16.20 3.84 7.14
C TYR A 231 -15.03 3.74 8.11
N ALA A 232 -14.19 4.77 8.24
CA ALA A 232 -13.15 4.79 9.27
C ALA A 232 -13.74 4.73 10.68
N THR A 233 -14.85 5.43 10.92
CA THR A 233 -15.56 5.39 12.22
C THR A 233 -16.21 4.02 12.46
N ALA A 234 -16.80 3.40 11.45
CA ALA A 234 -17.34 2.04 11.54
C ALA A 234 -16.24 1.00 11.86
N CYS A 235 -15.05 1.19 11.28
CA CYS A 235 -13.89 0.34 11.55
C CYS A 235 -13.38 0.50 12.99
N LEU A 236 -13.14 1.74 13.43
CA LEU A 236 -12.45 2.06 14.68
C LEU A 236 -13.37 2.08 15.91
N GLY A 237 -14.67 2.24 15.71
CA GLY A 237 -15.64 2.34 16.82
C GLY A 237 -15.43 3.59 17.67
N SER A 238 -15.86 3.51 18.94
CA SER A 238 -15.82 4.63 19.90
C SER A 238 -14.47 4.80 20.60
N ASN A 239 -13.58 3.81 20.53
CA ASN A 239 -12.27 3.82 21.21
C ASN A 239 -11.12 3.47 20.23
N PRO A 240 -10.72 4.38 19.33
CA PRO A 240 -9.70 4.12 18.33
C PRO A 240 -8.34 3.70 18.90
N VAL A 241 -8.00 4.09 20.13
CA VAL A 241 -6.73 3.75 20.80
C VAL A 241 -6.53 2.23 20.93
N GLU A 242 -7.61 1.45 21.00
CA GLU A 242 -7.51 -0.01 21.06
C GLU A 242 -6.94 -0.63 19.77
N PHE A 243 -7.03 0.09 18.66
CA PHE A 243 -6.59 -0.35 17.35
C PHE A 243 -5.26 0.28 16.91
N LEU A 244 -4.47 0.79 17.85
CA LEU A 244 -3.13 1.29 17.58
C LEU A 244 -2.07 0.28 18.02
N HIS A 245 -0.96 0.23 17.28
CA HIS A 245 0.25 -0.41 17.77
C HIS A 245 0.81 0.38 18.95
N LYS A 246 1.00 -0.31 20.07
CA LYS A 246 1.55 0.27 21.30
C LYS A 246 3.06 0.09 21.33
N LEU A 247 3.78 0.87 20.51
CA LEU A 247 5.22 0.70 20.31
C LEU A 247 6.03 0.85 21.60
N GLY A 248 5.52 1.59 22.59
CA GLY A 248 6.11 1.72 23.90
C GLY A 248 6.22 0.38 24.66
N ASP A 249 5.22 -0.50 24.52
CA ASP A 249 5.22 -1.81 25.17
C ASP A 249 6.31 -2.73 24.64
N TRP A 250 6.75 -2.48 23.41
CA TRP A 250 7.78 -3.25 22.70
C TRP A 250 9.13 -2.55 22.66
N SER A 251 9.28 -1.44 23.38
CA SER A 251 10.48 -0.60 23.35
C SER A 251 11.77 -1.32 23.76
N SER A 252 11.68 -2.38 24.59
CA SER A 252 12.82 -3.20 25.03
C SER A 252 13.15 -4.39 24.10
N LEU A 253 12.27 -4.73 23.13
CA LEU A 253 12.46 -5.90 22.27
C LEU A 253 13.60 -5.66 21.25
N GLY A 254 14.33 -6.73 20.93
CA GLY A 254 15.24 -6.75 19.78
C GLY A 254 14.50 -6.68 18.43
N ALA A 255 15.23 -6.52 17.32
CA ALA A 255 14.61 -6.31 16.01
C ALA A 255 13.69 -7.44 15.58
N THR A 256 14.11 -8.69 15.77
CA THR A 256 13.32 -9.88 15.40
C THR A 256 12.07 -10.02 16.27
N ASP A 257 12.22 -9.87 17.59
CA ASP A 257 11.09 -9.97 18.51
C ASP A 257 10.10 -8.83 18.31
N PHE A 258 10.61 -7.63 17.98
CA PHE A 258 9.76 -6.49 17.63
C PHE A 258 8.95 -6.76 16.36
N PHE A 259 9.56 -7.32 15.32
CA PHE A 259 8.86 -7.71 14.10
C PHE A 259 7.72 -8.71 14.42
N HIS A 260 8.02 -9.76 15.18
CA HIS A 260 7.00 -10.75 15.53
C HIS A 260 5.89 -10.18 16.42
N ALA A 261 6.20 -9.23 17.31
CA ALA A 261 5.21 -8.53 18.10
C ALA A 261 4.33 -7.62 17.20
N PHE A 262 4.94 -6.88 16.29
CA PHE A 262 4.24 -5.97 15.38
C PHE A 262 3.30 -6.71 14.40
N LYS A 263 3.76 -7.80 13.80
CA LYS A 263 3.00 -8.62 12.83
C LYS A 263 2.21 -9.76 13.49
N ASN A 264 1.89 -9.67 14.78
CA ASN A 264 1.12 -10.69 15.47
C ASN A 264 -0.37 -10.57 15.18
N SER A 265 -1.02 -11.69 14.89
CA SER A 265 -2.47 -11.72 14.64
C SER A 265 -3.32 -11.38 15.87
N ALA A 266 -2.78 -11.52 17.08
CA ALA A 266 -3.46 -11.09 18.30
C ALA A 266 -3.47 -9.56 18.49
N VAL A 267 -2.64 -8.82 17.75
CA VAL A 267 -2.61 -7.34 17.82
C VAL A 267 -3.85 -6.79 17.12
N SER A 268 -4.63 -6.02 17.85
CA SER A 268 -5.90 -5.45 17.37
C SER A 268 -5.71 -4.40 16.26
N ALA A 269 -4.52 -3.80 16.17
CA ALA A 269 -4.18 -2.85 15.12
C ALA A 269 -4.09 -3.48 13.72
N ASN A 270 -3.81 -4.79 13.62
CA ASN A 270 -3.70 -5.51 12.36
C ASN A 270 -5.06 -6.06 11.94
N PHE A 271 -5.65 -5.57 10.86
CA PHE A 271 -7.00 -5.96 10.45
C PHE A 271 -7.02 -7.14 9.48
N ILE A 272 -6.05 -7.22 8.58
CA ILE A 272 -5.93 -8.33 7.64
C ILE A 272 -4.46 -8.59 7.30
N PHE A 273 -4.12 -9.86 7.13
CA PHE A 273 -2.80 -10.35 6.71
C PHE A 273 -2.88 -10.93 5.30
N MET A 274 -1.95 -10.54 4.45
CA MET A 274 -1.78 -11.06 3.09
C MET A 274 -0.31 -11.46 2.91
N PRO A 275 0.04 -12.75 2.99
CA PRO A 275 1.37 -13.21 2.61
C PRO A 275 1.62 -12.92 1.14
N ALA A 276 2.75 -12.30 0.81
CA ALA A 276 3.09 -11.93 -0.55
C ALA A 276 4.47 -12.45 -0.95
N TYR A 277 4.58 -12.97 -2.15
CA TYR A 277 5.85 -13.20 -2.80
C TYR A 277 6.49 -11.84 -3.10
N SER A 278 7.53 -11.49 -2.36
CA SER A 278 8.18 -10.19 -2.47
C SER A 278 9.60 -10.23 -1.92
N THR A 279 10.49 -9.47 -2.52
CA THR A 279 11.85 -9.22 -2.02
C THR A 279 11.92 -8.02 -1.06
N CYS A 280 10.80 -7.34 -0.80
CA CYS A 280 10.73 -6.18 0.08
C CYS A 280 11.29 -6.48 1.47
N GLY A 281 10.89 -7.58 2.09
CA GLY A 281 11.40 -8.00 3.39
C GLY A 281 12.92 -8.18 3.40
N ARG A 282 13.49 -8.77 2.34
CA ARG A 282 14.95 -8.91 2.16
C ARG A 282 15.62 -7.55 2.03
N ALA A 283 15.11 -6.68 1.16
CA ALA A 283 15.68 -5.37 0.90
C ALA A 283 15.67 -4.46 2.13
N THR A 284 14.66 -4.60 2.99
CA THR A 284 14.45 -3.75 4.18
C THR A 284 14.93 -4.39 5.48
N SER A 285 15.32 -5.67 5.49
CA SER A 285 15.65 -6.42 6.73
C SER A 285 17.04 -6.16 7.30
N GLY A 286 17.87 -5.37 6.64
CA GLY A 286 19.23 -5.07 7.10
C GLY A 286 20.27 -6.21 6.91
N TYR A 287 19.88 -7.37 6.36
CA TYR A 287 20.84 -8.39 5.91
C TYR A 287 21.59 -7.96 4.65
N THR A 288 21.09 -6.93 3.98
CA THR A 288 21.64 -6.37 2.76
C THR A 288 22.30 -5.00 3.07
N LEU A 289 23.29 -4.99 3.94
CA LEU A 289 24.15 -3.81 4.22
C LEU A 289 24.82 -3.24 2.97
N LEU A 290 24.67 -3.89 1.83
CA LEU A 290 25.31 -3.57 0.56
C LEU A 290 24.33 -3.06 -0.50
N ASN A 291 23.08 -2.78 -0.15
CA ASN A 291 22.11 -2.21 -1.10
C ASN A 291 22.49 -0.79 -1.49
N ARG A 292 22.57 -0.55 -2.79
CA ARG A 292 22.77 0.78 -3.34
C ARG A 292 21.60 1.69 -3.00
N PHE A 293 20.38 1.24 -3.15
CA PHE A 293 19.17 2.01 -2.88
C PHE A 293 18.55 1.59 -1.57
N GLY A 294 18.27 2.57 -0.70
CA GLY A 294 17.70 2.28 0.61
C GLY A 294 17.37 3.51 1.45
N LEU A 295 16.67 3.25 2.55
CA LEU A 295 16.42 4.25 3.58
C LEU A 295 17.74 4.53 4.32
N ASN A 296 18.28 5.74 4.18
CA ASN A 296 19.54 6.12 4.78
C ASN A 296 19.39 7.02 6.02
N ARG A 297 20.52 7.36 6.62
CA ARG A 297 20.56 8.22 7.81
C ARG A 297 20.02 9.63 7.56
N ILE A 298 20.22 10.17 6.36
CA ILE A 298 19.82 11.55 6.02
C ILE A 298 18.30 11.67 6.04
N ILE A 299 17.60 10.79 5.30
CA ILE A 299 16.12 10.73 5.29
C ILE A 299 15.60 10.48 6.71
N THR A 300 16.21 9.51 7.41
CA THR A 300 15.78 9.09 8.74
C THR A 300 15.85 10.22 9.76
N LEU A 301 16.92 11.02 9.73
CA LEU A 301 17.15 12.11 10.68
C LEU A 301 16.32 13.35 10.34
N ASN A 302 16.22 13.68 9.06
CA ASN A 302 15.69 14.99 8.65
C ASN A 302 14.22 14.97 8.28
N GLU A 303 13.65 13.79 7.98
CA GLU A 303 12.27 13.70 7.47
C GLU A 303 11.38 12.72 8.22
N MET A 304 11.92 11.69 8.89
CA MET A 304 11.09 10.59 9.42
C MET A 304 11.16 10.49 10.94
N PHE A 305 12.20 9.86 11.49
CA PHE A 305 12.14 9.31 12.83
C PHE A 305 12.86 10.15 13.90
N TRP A 306 13.76 11.06 13.53
CA TRP A 306 14.55 11.84 14.49
C TRP A 306 14.21 13.33 14.46
N ILE A 307 13.04 13.66 13.98
CA ILE A 307 12.54 15.03 13.95
C ILE A 307 11.87 15.40 15.28
N ARG A 308 11.69 16.70 15.50
CA ARG A 308 10.84 17.19 16.59
C ARG A 308 9.37 16.88 16.28
N THR A 309 8.62 16.59 17.32
CA THR A 309 7.17 16.38 17.21
C THR A 309 6.42 17.46 17.98
N PRO A 310 5.22 17.86 17.54
CA PRO A 310 4.47 18.94 18.20
C PRO A 310 4.03 18.59 19.63
N TRP A 311 3.90 17.31 19.98
CA TRP A 311 3.51 16.86 21.33
C TRP A 311 4.58 17.07 22.40
N TRP A 312 5.85 17.22 22.02
CA TRP A 312 6.96 17.27 22.96
C TRP A 312 7.73 18.59 22.94
N GLY A 313 7.41 19.50 22.01
CA GLY A 313 8.05 20.78 21.87
C GLY A 313 9.54 20.64 21.57
N SER A 314 10.40 21.34 22.30
CA SER A 314 11.84 21.44 22.04
C SER A 314 12.68 20.23 22.54
N GLY A 315 12.08 19.12 22.89
CA GLY A 315 12.79 17.93 23.38
C GLY A 315 13.48 17.12 22.28
N SER A 316 14.45 16.28 22.66
CA SER A 316 15.02 15.26 21.76
C SER A 316 13.97 14.23 21.38
N SER A 317 13.73 14.04 20.10
CA SER A 317 12.76 13.04 19.60
C SER A 317 13.11 11.60 20.00
N ALA A 318 14.40 11.30 20.12
CA ALA A 318 14.89 9.96 20.43
C ALA A 318 14.34 9.38 21.76
N ASN A 319 14.04 10.21 22.76
CA ASN A 319 13.57 9.73 24.06
C ASN A 319 12.06 9.69 24.21
N VAL A 320 11.32 10.22 23.24
CA VAL A 320 9.88 10.44 23.35
C VAL A 320 9.08 9.94 22.15
N PHE A 321 9.76 9.57 21.07
CA PHE A 321 9.16 9.02 19.85
C PHE A 321 9.63 7.57 19.67
N TRP A 322 8.72 6.62 19.89
CA TRP A 322 9.05 5.20 19.97
C TRP A 322 9.68 4.61 18.71
N PRO A 323 9.27 4.99 17.48
CA PRO A 323 9.93 4.46 16.28
C PRO A 323 11.43 4.75 16.24
N SER A 324 11.89 5.91 16.76
CA SER A 324 13.31 6.27 16.77
C SER A 324 14.18 5.33 17.62
N HIS A 325 13.58 4.61 18.59
CA HIS A 325 14.24 3.58 19.39
C HIS A 325 14.41 2.25 18.66
N LYS A 326 13.75 2.08 17.52
CA LYS A 326 13.68 0.82 16.78
C LYS A 326 14.39 0.89 15.43
N LEU A 327 15.34 1.80 15.32
CA LEU A 327 16.14 1.92 14.10
C LEU A 327 17.42 1.09 14.23
N TYR A 328 17.68 0.28 13.23
CA TYR A 328 18.84 -0.61 13.15
C TYR A 328 19.55 -0.40 11.82
N GLY A 329 20.81 -0.77 11.76
CA GLY A 329 21.59 -0.75 10.53
C GLY A 329 22.75 0.24 10.55
N SER A 330 23.21 0.62 9.35
CA SER A 330 24.30 1.55 9.11
C SER A 330 23.79 2.91 8.62
N ASN A 331 24.73 3.85 8.38
CA ASN A 331 24.36 5.16 7.83
C ASN A 331 23.69 5.07 6.45
N GLN A 332 24.05 4.07 5.66
CA GLN A 332 23.54 3.87 4.29
C GLN A 332 22.24 3.08 4.25
N ASN A 333 22.04 2.18 5.21
CA ASN A 333 20.85 1.35 5.27
C ASN A 333 20.34 1.30 6.70
N ILE A 334 19.35 2.13 6.99
CA ILE A 334 18.62 2.11 8.25
C ILE A 334 17.31 1.36 8.02
N ARG A 335 16.95 0.50 8.96
CA ARG A 335 15.69 -0.22 8.95
C ARG A 335 14.88 0.09 10.19
N PHE A 336 13.58 0.18 9.99
CA PHE A 336 12.57 0.02 11.02
C PHE A 336 11.97 -1.39 10.87
N PRO A 337 12.07 -2.30 11.86
CA PRO A 337 11.87 -3.73 11.66
C PRO A 337 10.39 -4.13 11.66
N VAL A 338 9.61 -3.58 10.75
CA VAL A 338 8.19 -3.94 10.51
C VAL A 338 8.01 -4.85 9.29
N HIS A 339 9.07 -5.02 8.48
CA HIS A 339 9.13 -6.00 7.41
C HIS A 339 10.33 -6.91 7.63
N ASN A 340 10.16 -8.18 7.31
CA ASN A 340 11.21 -9.19 7.34
C ASN A 340 10.96 -10.19 6.21
N GLU A 341 12.01 -10.84 5.76
CA GLU A 341 11.87 -11.95 4.82
C GLU A 341 11.48 -13.21 5.57
N GLU A 342 10.44 -13.86 5.11
CA GLU A 342 10.05 -15.23 5.46
C GLU A 342 10.28 -16.09 4.22
N PHE A 343 11.36 -16.88 4.22
CA PHE A 343 11.75 -17.67 3.06
C PHE A 343 11.07 -19.04 3.08
N GLU A 344 10.26 -19.33 2.08
CA GLU A 344 9.65 -20.63 1.87
C GLU A 344 10.60 -21.53 1.09
N TYR A 345 11.12 -22.58 1.76
CA TYR A 345 11.99 -23.55 1.13
C TYR A 345 11.17 -24.57 0.34
N THR A 346 11.31 -24.62 -0.98
CA THR A 346 10.82 -25.71 -1.83
C THR A 346 11.76 -26.90 -1.81
N ASP A 347 13.07 -26.65 -1.64
CA ASP A 347 14.09 -27.65 -1.42
C ASP A 347 15.10 -27.14 -0.38
N LYS A 348 15.05 -27.70 0.82
CA LYS A 348 15.95 -27.36 1.92
C LYS A 348 17.39 -27.82 1.72
N VAL A 349 17.62 -28.86 0.89
CA VAL A 349 18.97 -29.40 0.62
C VAL A 349 19.74 -28.46 -0.29
N ASN A 350 19.07 -27.99 -1.34
CA ASN A 350 19.63 -27.04 -2.32
C ASN A 350 19.41 -25.57 -1.96
N ASN A 351 18.78 -25.26 -0.82
CA ASN A 351 18.42 -23.91 -0.40
C ASN A 351 17.63 -23.12 -1.47
N THR A 352 16.75 -23.81 -2.20
CA THR A 352 15.88 -23.17 -3.19
C THR A 352 14.48 -22.95 -2.63
N GLY A 353 13.85 -21.87 -3.06
CA GLY A 353 12.52 -21.47 -2.59
C GLY A 353 12.16 -20.05 -2.99
N TYR A 354 11.18 -19.51 -2.32
CA TYR A 354 10.62 -18.19 -2.62
C TYR A 354 10.70 -17.26 -1.42
N PRO A 355 11.12 -15.99 -1.61
CA PRO A 355 11.03 -14.97 -0.57
C PRO A 355 9.57 -14.55 -0.39
N HIS A 356 9.11 -14.53 0.84
CA HIS A 356 7.81 -13.98 1.24
C HIS A 356 7.99 -12.80 2.17
N THR A 357 7.00 -11.91 2.13
CA THR A 357 6.80 -10.84 3.11
C THR A 357 5.36 -10.92 3.60
N LEU A 358 5.15 -10.83 4.91
CA LEU A 358 3.81 -10.77 5.47
C LEU A 358 3.31 -9.33 5.40
N GLU A 359 2.42 -9.05 4.49
CA GLU A 359 1.78 -7.74 4.37
C GLU A 359 0.63 -7.59 5.36
N VAL A 360 0.43 -6.37 5.84
CA VAL A 360 -0.77 -5.95 6.60
C VAL A 360 -1.35 -4.73 5.90
N PRO A 361 -2.13 -4.94 4.83
CA PRO A 361 -2.61 -3.85 3.97
C PRO A 361 -3.42 -2.79 4.71
N PHE A 362 -4.12 -3.18 5.78
CA PHE A 362 -4.98 -2.29 6.55
C PHE A 362 -4.68 -2.40 8.04
N GLN A 363 -4.38 -1.26 8.64
CA GLN A 363 -4.02 -1.10 10.05
C GLN A 363 -4.83 0.02 10.70
N GLY A 364 -4.93 -0.02 12.02
CA GLY A 364 -5.69 0.98 12.78
C GLY A 364 -5.14 2.39 12.65
N GLU A 365 -3.81 2.54 12.66
CA GLU A 365 -3.15 3.85 12.49
C GLU A 365 -3.50 4.47 11.15
N GLU A 366 -3.43 3.69 10.08
CA GLU A 366 -3.74 4.22 8.76
C GLU A 366 -5.20 4.62 8.64
N THR A 367 -6.10 3.78 9.14
CA THR A 367 -7.54 4.06 9.12
C THR A 367 -7.87 5.31 9.94
N LEU A 368 -7.22 5.50 11.09
CA LEU A 368 -7.35 6.70 11.90
C LEU A 368 -6.84 7.94 11.17
N LEU A 369 -5.70 7.82 10.48
CA LEU A 369 -5.10 8.93 9.74
C LEU A 369 -5.86 9.23 8.43
N CYS A 370 -6.52 8.26 7.80
CA CYS A 370 -7.47 8.52 6.72
C CYS A 370 -8.65 9.37 7.21
N ARG A 371 -9.17 9.10 8.40
CA ARG A 371 -10.24 9.91 9.02
C ARG A 371 -9.77 11.30 9.38
N ALA A 372 -8.60 11.42 10.00
CA ALA A 372 -7.99 12.70 10.34
C ALA A 372 -7.78 13.59 9.08
N GLU A 373 -7.30 12.98 7.99
CA GLU A 373 -7.09 13.65 6.71
C GLU A 373 -8.43 14.15 6.12
N ALA A 374 -9.46 13.30 6.13
CA ALA A 374 -10.79 13.67 5.66
C ALA A 374 -11.39 14.83 6.50
N TYR A 375 -11.26 14.80 7.81
CA TYR A 375 -11.66 15.92 8.69
C TYR A 375 -10.90 17.21 8.34
N ALA A 376 -9.57 17.13 8.19
CA ALA A 376 -8.75 18.27 7.83
C ALA A 376 -9.15 18.87 6.47
N LEU A 377 -9.40 18.03 5.46
CA LEU A 377 -9.84 18.47 4.12
C LEU A 377 -11.24 19.09 4.13
N LYS A 378 -12.10 18.70 5.07
CA LYS A 378 -13.40 19.33 5.30
C LYS A 378 -13.34 20.60 6.17
N GLY A 379 -12.17 20.97 6.71
CA GLY A 379 -12.00 22.10 7.62
C GLY A 379 -12.40 21.81 9.07
N ASP A 380 -12.68 20.58 9.42
CA ASP A 380 -12.96 20.14 10.80
C ASP A 380 -11.65 19.83 11.53
N PHE A 381 -10.91 20.90 11.84
CA PHE A 381 -9.60 20.79 12.48
C PHE A 381 -9.66 20.22 13.90
N ALA A 382 -10.78 20.44 14.60
CA ALA A 382 -10.94 19.93 15.95
C ALA A 382 -10.92 18.38 15.97
N ASN A 383 -11.68 17.73 15.09
CA ASN A 383 -11.71 16.28 14.98
C ASN A 383 -10.42 15.73 14.36
N ALA A 384 -9.83 16.41 13.36
CA ALA A 384 -8.54 16.03 12.80
C ALA A 384 -7.44 15.99 13.88
N ILE A 385 -7.35 17.04 14.72
CA ILE A 385 -6.38 17.13 15.80
C ILE A 385 -6.65 16.09 16.91
N ALA A 386 -7.91 15.80 17.21
CA ALA A 386 -8.28 14.75 18.15
C ALA A 386 -7.77 13.37 17.70
N ASP A 387 -7.89 13.05 16.41
CA ASP A 387 -7.35 11.82 15.83
C ASP A 387 -5.81 11.80 15.83
N MET A 388 -5.15 12.92 15.56
CA MET A 388 -3.70 13.03 15.69
C MET A 388 -3.23 12.82 17.14
N ASN A 389 -3.92 13.37 18.12
CA ASN A 389 -3.63 13.15 19.53
C ASN A 389 -3.85 11.69 19.94
N THR A 390 -4.86 11.06 19.38
CA THR A 390 -5.11 9.63 19.55
C THR A 390 -3.94 8.80 19.00
N TRP A 391 -3.49 9.07 17.79
CA TRP A 391 -2.33 8.41 17.19
C TRP A 391 -1.07 8.54 18.08
N ALA A 392 -0.84 9.73 18.64
CA ALA A 392 0.32 9.98 19.48
C ALA A 392 0.40 9.06 20.70
N GLN A 393 -0.73 8.48 21.16
CA GLN A 393 -0.74 7.53 22.29
C GLN A 393 -0.04 6.20 21.95
N GLY A 394 -0.07 5.76 20.70
CA GLY A 394 0.66 4.56 20.25
C GLY A 394 2.13 4.80 19.95
N PHE A 395 2.45 5.99 19.44
CA PHE A 395 3.76 6.28 18.84
C PHE A 395 4.69 7.13 19.70
N THR A 396 4.19 7.81 20.73
CA THR A 396 5.00 8.68 21.58
C THR A 396 4.91 8.27 23.04
N ALA A 397 5.96 8.59 23.81
CA ALA A 397 5.97 8.35 25.25
C ALA A 397 4.89 9.19 25.97
N GLU A 398 4.26 8.64 27.00
CA GLU A 398 3.38 9.41 27.88
C GLU A 398 4.15 10.40 28.74
N SER A 399 5.35 9.99 29.21
CA SER A 399 6.20 10.82 30.04
C SER A 399 7.67 10.52 29.79
N TYR A 400 8.48 11.51 30.06
CA TYR A 400 9.94 11.44 29.95
C TYR A 400 10.58 11.95 31.25
N ILE A 401 11.53 11.18 31.76
CA ILE A 401 12.29 11.54 32.96
C ILE A 401 13.65 12.06 32.54
N TYR A 402 14.01 13.26 33.01
CA TYR A 402 15.33 13.83 32.80
C TYR A 402 15.93 14.38 34.09
N THR A 403 17.25 14.52 34.11
CA THR A 403 17.97 15.07 35.24
C THR A 403 18.56 16.43 34.85
N SER A 404 18.33 17.44 35.67
CA SER A 404 18.91 18.77 35.52
C SER A 404 19.33 19.31 36.89
N GLY A 405 20.53 19.84 37.01
CA GLY A 405 21.06 20.34 38.28
C GLY A 405 21.03 19.29 39.42
N GLY A 406 21.25 18.00 39.11
CA GLY A 406 21.20 16.90 40.07
C GLY A 406 19.78 16.49 40.55
N LYS A 407 18.74 17.13 40.06
CA LYS A 407 17.36 16.82 40.38
C LYS A 407 16.68 16.10 39.22
N ARG A 408 15.81 15.11 39.53
CA ARG A 408 15.00 14.39 38.56
C ARG A 408 13.70 15.15 38.32
N TYR A 409 13.33 15.28 37.06
CA TYR A 409 12.10 15.93 36.59
C TYR A 409 11.34 14.97 35.70
N ILE A 410 10.01 15.06 35.73
CA ILE A 410 9.11 14.33 34.83
C ILE A 410 8.45 15.37 33.93
N LYS A 411 8.62 15.22 32.62
CA LYS A 411 7.85 15.94 31.62
C LYS A 411 6.79 14.97 31.07
N ARG A 412 5.54 15.40 30.98
CA ARG A 412 4.44 14.62 30.40
C ARG A 412 4.14 15.10 28.98
N ARG A 413 3.67 14.18 28.13
CA ARG A 413 3.11 14.54 26.81
C ARG A 413 1.91 15.44 27.03
N THR A 414 1.76 16.41 26.15
CA THR A 414 0.61 17.30 26.11
C THR A 414 -0.08 17.10 24.76
N ASP A 415 -1.39 16.91 24.77
CA ASP A 415 -2.18 16.92 23.55
C ASP A 415 -2.06 18.28 22.87
N ILE A 416 -1.92 18.25 21.56
CA ILE A 416 -1.80 19.49 20.79
C ILE A 416 -3.18 20.12 20.56
N THR A 417 -3.18 21.44 20.52
CA THR A 417 -4.30 22.27 20.05
C THR A 417 -3.99 22.78 18.65
N GLN A 418 -4.98 23.39 18.00
CA GLN A 418 -4.76 24.06 16.72
C GLN A 418 -3.64 25.11 16.83
N GLU A 419 -3.63 25.92 17.89
CA GLU A 419 -2.57 26.91 18.12
C GLU A 419 -1.20 26.26 18.25
N ASN A 420 -1.09 25.14 18.96
CA ASN A 420 0.20 24.42 19.08
C ASN A 420 0.67 23.89 17.73
N LEU A 421 -0.25 23.37 16.91
CA LEU A 421 0.05 22.88 15.56
C LEU A 421 0.55 24.03 14.67
N ASP A 422 -0.18 25.15 14.63
CA ASP A 422 0.18 26.30 13.82
C ASP A 422 1.51 26.91 14.26
N ASN A 423 1.75 27.01 15.57
CA ASN A 423 3.04 27.46 16.10
C ASN A 423 4.19 26.48 15.78
N PHE A 424 3.92 25.18 15.70
CA PHE A 424 4.94 24.20 15.33
C PHE A 424 5.46 24.40 13.89
N PHE A 425 4.57 24.76 12.97
CA PHE A 425 4.90 24.98 11.56
C PHE A 425 5.29 26.44 11.23
N LYS A 426 5.02 27.40 12.11
CA LYS A 426 5.15 28.84 11.84
C LYS A 426 6.52 29.25 11.32
N ASP A 427 7.58 28.72 11.93
CA ASP A 427 8.97 29.06 11.60
C ASP A 427 9.66 27.93 10.81
N MET A 428 8.88 26.95 10.31
CA MET A 428 9.42 25.84 9.54
C MET A 428 9.42 26.19 8.05
N TYR A 429 10.58 26.07 7.43
CA TYR A 429 10.72 26.23 5.99
C TYR A 429 10.13 25.05 5.24
N TYR A 430 9.66 25.30 4.03
CA TYR A 430 9.31 24.23 3.12
C TYR A 430 10.58 23.46 2.70
N SER A 431 10.45 22.15 2.61
CA SER A 431 11.50 21.30 2.01
C SER A 431 11.85 21.77 0.62
N ALA A 432 13.12 21.93 0.32
CA ALA A 432 13.54 22.06 -1.07
C ALA A 432 13.24 20.79 -1.85
N VAL A 433 12.85 20.92 -3.12
CA VAL A 433 12.65 19.78 -4.02
C VAL A 433 13.94 18.99 -4.20
N THR A 434 15.07 19.70 -4.29
CA THR A 434 16.42 19.12 -4.32
C THR A 434 17.18 19.62 -3.07
N PRO A 435 17.10 18.88 -1.95
CA PRO A 435 17.83 19.26 -0.73
C PRO A 435 19.34 19.11 -0.91
N ASP A 436 20.10 19.88 -0.13
CA ASP A 436 21.54 19.77 -0.06
C ASP A 436 21.94 19.00 1.21
N ASP A 437 22.40 17.77 1.05
CA ASP A 437 22.75 16.88 2.14
C ASP A 437 24.09 17.23 2.82
N GLY A 438 24.90 18.11 2.21
CA GLY A 438 26.17 18.57 2.74
C GLY A 438 26.08 19.66 3.79
N ILE A 439 24.90 20.27 4.03
CA ILE A 439 24.75 21.39 4.95
C ILE A 439 24.74 20.92 6.41
N THR A 440 25.61 21.49 7.21
CA THR A 440 25.72 21.19 8.64
C THR A 440 24.73 22.02 9.48
N SER A 441 24.45 21.56 10.70
CA SER A 441 23.59 22.31 11.65
C SER A 441 24.14 23.68 11.99
N ALA A 442 25.47 23.84 11.98
CA ALA A 442 26.12 25.13 12.25
C ALA A 442 25.94 26.12 11.09
N GLU A 443 26.02 25.64 9.85
CA GLU A 443 25.74 26.43 8.65
C GLU A 443 24.26 26.85 8.57
N LEU A 444 23.34 25.95 8.91
CA LEU A 444 21.91 26.27 9.00
C LEU A 444 21.59 27.36 10.03
N GLN A 445 22.31 27.38 11.15
CA GLN A 445 22.13 28.42 12.17
C GLN A 445 22.74 29.76 11.75
N ALA A 446 23.83 29.72 10.97
CA ALA A 446 24.50 30.93 10.50
C ALA A 446 23.78 31.59 9.32
N ASP A 447 23.16 30.80 8.46
CA ASP A 447 22.43 31.28 7.29
C ASP A 447 21.03 30.61 7.16
N PRO A 448 19.97 31.30 7.59
CA PRO A 448 18.60 30.77 7.48
C PRO A 448 18.15 30.42 6.05
N THR A 449 18.79 31.00 5.01
CA THR A 449 18.44 30.66 3.62
C THR A 449 18.85 29.24 3.25
N LEU A 450 19.82 28.68 3.92
CA LEU A 450 20.23 27.28 3.75
C LEU A 450 19.17 26.30 4.28
N ALA A 451 18.37 26.72 5.26
CA ALA A 451 17.31 25.87 5.81
C ALA A 451 16.30 25.46 4.74
N ALA A 452 16.01 26.31 3.75
CA ALA A 452 15.12 26.00 2.64
C ALA A 452 15.67 24.91 1.71
N LYS A 453 16.96 24.57 1.81
CA LYS A 453 17.59 23.50 1.03
C LYS A 453 17.60 22.15 1.76
N GLN A 454 17.08 22.10 2.97
CA GLN A 454 17.08 20.88 3.76
C GLN A 454 15.81 20.06 3.56
N ARG A 455 15.89 18.81 3.97
CA ARG A 455 14.74 17.90 4.03
C ARG A 455 13.96 18.17 5.31
N TRP A 456 12.71 18.57 5.16
CA TRP A 456 11.80 18.84 6.28
C TRP A 456 10.46 18.11 6.08
N ILE A 457 9.67 18.04 7.13
CA ILE A 457 8.32 17.47 7.03
C ILE A 457 7.33 18.42 6.35
N LYS A 458 7.58 19.73 6.34
CA LYS A 458 6.73 20.71 5.66
C LYS A 458 7.04 20.68 4.16
N LYS A 459 6.14 20.10 3.39
CA LYS A 459 6.25 19.99 1.92
C LYS A 459 5.31 20.99 1.25
N THR A 460 5.74 21.54 0.12
CA THR A 460 4.83 22.26 -0.77
C THR A 460 3.85 21.27 -1.38
N LEU A 461 2.56 21.59 -1.31
CA LEU A 461 1.50 20.71 -1.79
C LEU A 461 0.91 21.24 -3.10
N HIS A 462 0.77 20.36 -4.07
CA HIS A 462 0.09 20.61 -5.35
C HIS A 462 -1.01 19.54 -5.56
N PRO A 463 -2.11 19.58 -4.75
CA PRO A 463 -3.09 18.52 -4.71
C PRO A 463 -3.71 18.23 -6.07
N GLN A 464 -3.92 16.95 -6.37
CA GLN A 464 -4.47 16.50 -7.65
C GLN A 464 -6.00 16.39 -7.55
N GLY A 465 -6.69 17.39 -8.09
CA GLY A 465 -8.16 17.42 -8.16
C GLY A 465 -8.88 17.86 -6.88
N PHE A 466 -8.16 18.38 -5.89
CA PHE A 466 -8.72 19.03 -4.70
C PHE A 466 -7.86 20.20 -4.26
N THR A 467 -8.23 20.90 -3.20
CA THR A 467 -7.50 22.06 -2.70
C THR A 467 -7.14 21.91 -1.24
N VAL A 468 -5.99 22.46 -0.87
CA VAL A 468 -5.56 22.62 0.52
C VAL A 468 -5.30 24.11 0.75
N ALA A 469 -6.01 24.70 1.70
CA ALA A 469 -5.82 26.09 2.06
C ALA A 469 -4.54 26.27 2.89
N GLU A 470 -3.82 27.35 2.66
CA GLU A 470 -2.66 27.74 3.47
C GLU A 470 -3.03 27.90 4.95
N GLY A 471 -2.06 27.71 5.83
CA GLY A 471 -2.23 27.83 7.27
C GLY A 471 -2.65 26.51 7.93
N THR A 472 -3.67 26.53 8.79
CA THR A 472 -4.04 25.37 9.62
C THR A 472 -4.34 24.12 8.82
N GLN A 473 -5.03 24.23 7.68
CA GLN A 473 -5.35 23.05 6.86
C GLN A 473 -4.06 22.42 6.29
N GLU A 474 -3.19 23.23 5.71
CA GLU A 474 -1.90 22.77 5.19
C GLU A 474 -1.02 22.17 6.30
N ASN A 475 -1.01 22.80 7.49
CA ASN A 475 -0.28 22.30 8.65
C ASN A 475 -0.82 20.93 9.11
N CYS A 476 -2.15 20.78 9.18
CA CYS A 476 -2.80 19.49 9.47
C CYS A 476 -2.36 18.42 8.44
N ILE A 477 -2.47 18.72 7.16
CA ILE A 477 -2.15 17.76 6.09
C ILE A 477 -0.66 17.39 6.14
N ASN A 478 0.26 18.35 6.23
CA ASN A 478 1.69 18.03 6.33
C ASN A 478 2.02 17.14 7.53
N LEU A 479 1.41 17.38 8.69
CA LEU A 479 1.60 16.54 9.86
C LEU A 479 1.01 15.14 9.66
N ILE A 480 -0.20 15.01 9.10
CA ILE A 480 -0.84 13.72 8.83
C ILE A 480 -0.03 12.91 7.83
N LEU A 481 0.45 13.51 6.73
CA LEU A 481 1.28 12.83 5.75
C LEU A 481 2.59 12.32 6.36
N TRP A 482 3.20 13.09 7.26
CA TRP A 482 4.36 12.61 8.01
C TRP A 482 3.99 11.45 8.95
N MET A 483 2.88 11.56 9.68
CA MET A 483 2.40 10.48 10.57
C MET A 483 2.15 9.19 9.78
N ARG A 484 1.52 9.27 8.60
CA ARG A 484 1.31 8.14 7.68
C ARG A 484 2.64 7.53 7.25
N ARG A 485 3.61 8.36 6.84
CA ARG A 485 4.95 7.96 6.41
C ARG A 485 5.70 7.14 7.47
N VAL A 486 5.66 7.59 8.75
CA VAL A 486 6.38 6.91 9.83
C VAL A 486 5.62 5.74 10.45
N SER A 487 4.31 5.66 10.26
CA SER A 487 3.49 4.54 10.73
C SER A 487 3.57 3.33 9.81
N MET A 488 3.69 3.56 8.50
CA MET A 488 3.59 2.52 7.47
C MET A 488 4.81 2.50 6.53
N PRO A 489 6.06 2.50 7.07
CA PRO A 489 7.25 2.42 6.23
C PRO A 489 7.23 1.12 5.45
N TYR A 490 7.72 1.15 4.23
CA TYR A 490 7.82 0.03 3.29
C TYR A 490 6.48 -0.53 2.76
N GLN A 491 5.33 0.03 3.15
CA GLN A 491 4.01 -0.45 2.69
C GLN A 491 3.49 0.25 1.42
N GLY A 492 4.31 1.07 0.80
CA GLY A 492 3.99 1.78 -0.45
C GLY A 492 3.01 2.96 -0.32
N ILE A 493 2.52 3.25 0.88
CA ILE A 493 1.57 4.35 1.13
C ILE A 493 2.19 5.70 0.77
N ARG A 494 3.48 5.91 1.07
CA ARG A 494 4.16 7.18 0.81
C ARG A 494 4.11 7.59 -0.66
N PHE A 495 4.33 6.68 -1.60
CA PHE A 495 4.29 6.99 -3.03
C PHE A 495 2.90 7.44 -3.49
N GLN A 496 1.84 6.85 -2.95
CA GLN A 496 0.47 7.27 -3.23
C GLN A 496 0.18 8.67 -2.67
N ASP A 497 0.66 8.97 -1.46
CA ASP A 497 0.52 10.30 -0.86
C ASP A 497 1.29 11.37 -1.67
N LEU A 498 2.50 11.05 -2.15
CA LEU A 498 3.27 11.92 -3.05
C LEU A 498 2.51 12.22 -4.35
N LYS A 499 1.90 11.21 -4.96
CA LYS A 499 1.08 11.36 -6.18
C LYS A 499 -0.17 12.21 -5.93
N ARG A 500 -0.91 11.92 -4.86
CA ARG A 500 -2.17 12.59 -4.54
C ARG A 500 -1.99 14.07 -4.23
N TYR A 501 -0.96 14.39 -3.47
CA TYR A 501 -0.65 15.77 -3.06
C TYR A 501 0.32 16.47 -4.01
N GLY A 502 0.75 15.84 -5.10
CA GLY A 502 1.69 16.43 -6.05
C GLY A 502 2.97 16.94 -5.38
N ILE A 503 3.47 16.21 -4.38
CA ILE A 503 4.70 16.58 -3.68
C ILE A 503 5.88 16.30 -4.61
N GLU A 504 6.64 17.35 -4.89
CA GLU A 504 7.85 17.25 -5.70
C GLU A 504 9.05 16.81 -4.86
N TYR A 505 9.88 15.94 -5.40
CA TYR A 505 11.09 15.44 -4.73
C TYR A 505 12.12 14.95 -5.73
N THR A 506 13.34 14.80 -5.25
CA THR A 506 14.51 14.46 -6.07
C THR A 506 15.10 13.13 -5.65
N HIS A 507 15.42 12.28 -6.62
CA HIS A 507 16.31 11.15 -6.45
C HIS A 507 17.73 11.53 -6.91
N PHE A 508 18.69 11.42 -5.99
CA PHE A 508 20.09 11.60 -6.30
C PHE A 508 20.64 10.35 -6.98
N LEU A 509 21.66 10.56 -7.81
CA LEU A 509 22.33 9.51 -8.56
C LEU A 509 23.83 9.71 -8.44
N ASP A 510 24.55 8.71 -7.94
CA ASP A 510 26.00 8.82 -7.73
C ASP A 510 26.76 9.07 -9.06
N GLY A 511 27.35 10.27 -9.19
CA GLY A 511 28.10 10.71 -10.36
C GLY A 511 27.23 11.03 -11.59
N GLU A 512 25.95 11.29 -11.42
CA GLU A 512 25.01 11.69 -12.48
C GLU A 512 24.15 12.87 -11.99
N ASP A 513 23.49 13.55 -12.93
CA ASP A 513 22.53 14.60 -12.60
C ASP A 513 21.33 14.00 -11.82
N PRO A 514 20.84 14.66 -10.78
CA PRO A 514 19.68 14.21 -10.03
C PRO A 514 18.43 14.26 -10.91
N ILE A 515 17.50 13.36 -10.64
CA ILE A 515 16.20 13.31 -11.33
C ILE A 515 15.09 13.77 -10.39
N VAL A 516 14.17 14.57 -10.94
CA VAL A 516 13.05 15.15 -10.16
C VAL A 516 11.75 14.48 -10.54
N PHE A 517 10.96 14.15 -9.52
CA PHE A 517 9.55 13.79 -9.66
C PHE A 517 8.71 15.06 -9.43
N LYS A 518 7.94 15.46 -10.42
CA LYS A 518 7.17 16.72 -10.37
C LYS A 518 5.72 16.49 -9.99
N ALA A 519 5.03 17.56 -9.64
CA ALA A 519 3.60 17.53 -9.44
C ALA A 519 2.88 17.09 -10.73
N GLY A 520 2.02 16.08 -10.62
CA GLY A 520 1.32 15.51 -11.78
C GLY A 520 2.22 14.72 -12.75
N ASP A 521 3.41 14.30 -12.31
CA ASP A 521 4.36 13.55 -13.14
C ASP A 521 3.72 12.28 -13.73
N LEU A 522 3.76 12.15 -15.06
CA LEU A 522 3.16 11.02 -15.77
C LEU A 522 3.81 9.68 -15.42
N ARG A 523 5.04 9.70 -14.90
CA ARG A 523 5.73 8.49 -14.37
C ARG A 523 5.09 7.96 -13.09
N GLY A 524 4.21 8.73 -12.45
CA GLY A 524 3.38 8.29 -11.33
C GLY A 524 2.41 7.16 -11.70
N ALA A 525 2.01 7.06 -12.97
CA ALA A 525 1.40 5.86 -13.54
C ALA A 525 2.52 4.94 -14.05
N ILE A 526 2.84 3.88 -13.31
CA ILE A 526 3.85 2.90 -13.75
C ILE A 526 3.47 2.36 -15.13
N GLN A 527 4.46 2.13 -16.01
CA GLN A 527 4.17 1.65 -17.35
C GLN A 527 3.59 0.24 -17.33
N LEU A 528 2.63 0.00 -18.22
CA LEU A 528 2.11 -1.33 -18.45
C LEU A 528 3.23 -2.28 -18.91
N PRO A 529 3.11 -3.59 -18.58
CA PRO A 529 4.06 -4.58 -19.10
C PRO A 529 4.08 -4.61 -20.63
N ASP A 530 5.25 -4.80 -21.19
CA ASP A 530 5.49 -4.82 -22.64
C ASP A 530 4.60 -5.79 -23.42
N ASP A 531 4.32 -6.97 -22.84
CA ASP A 531 3.46 -7.97 -23.46
C ASP A 531 1.98 -7.53 -23.48
N VAL A 532 1.55 -6.77 -22.48
CA VAL A 532 0.21 -6.18 -22.41
C VAL A 532 0.06 -5.09 -23.49
N ILE A 533 1.08 -4.24 -23.65
CA ILE A 533 1.11 -3.21 -24.71
C ILE A 533 1.13 -3.88 -26.10
N LYS A 534 1.96 -4.90 -26.28
CA LYS A 534 2.02 -5.68 -27.54
C LYS A 534 0.74 -6.45 -27.84
N ALA A 535 -0.04 -6.78 -26.82
CA ALA A 535 -1.38 -7.36 -26.98
C ALA A 535 -2.46 -6.34 -27.37
N GLY A 536 -2.13 -5.04 -27.42
CA GLY A 536 -2.99 -3.98 -27.96
C GLY A 536 -3.56 -3.00 -26.94
N LEU A 537 -3.23 -3.12 -25.65
CA LEU A 537 -3.62 -2.09 -24.69
C LEU A 537 -2.74 -0.83 -24.85
N PRO A 538 -3.32 0.38 -24.85
CA PRO A 538 -2.55 1.62 -24.96
C PRO A 538 -1.63 1.80 -23.76
N GLU A 539 -0.39 2.17 -24.03
CA GLU A 539 0.62 2.48 -23.02
C GLU A 539 0.31 3.78 -22.27
N ASN A 540 0.87 3.93 -21.08
CA ASN A 540 0.80 5.19 -20.34
C ASN A 540 1.70 6.23 -21.02
N PRO A 541 1.22 7.48 -21.22
CA PRO A 541 2.03 8.56 -21.77
C PRO A 541 3.23 8.85 -20.84
N ARG A 542 4.36 9.25 -21.42
CA ARG A 542 5.60 9.57 -20.68
C ARG A 542 6.03 11.03 -20.85
N GLU A 543 5.53 11.68 -21.88
CA GLU A 543 5.75 13.10 -22.13
C GLU A 543 4.38 13.78 -22.24
N GLU A 544 4.24 14.96 -21.64
CA GLU A 544 3.15 15.83 -22.01
C GLU A 544 3.28 16.12 -23.51
N ALA A 545 2.18 15.99 -24.24
CA ALA A 545 2.17 16.37 -25.64
C ALA A 545 2.75 17.80 -25.75
N SER A 546 3.94 17.94 -26.27
CA SER A 546 4.56 19.25 -26.39
C SER A 546 3.61 20.07 -27.25
N THR A 547 2.97 21.07 -26.67
CA THR A 547 2.44 22.20 -27.45
C THR A 547 3.67 22.92 -28.02
N ALA A 548 4.17 22.37 -29.11
CA ALA A 548 5.16 23.07 -29.93
C ALA A 548 4.47 24.35 -30.42
N THR A 549 4.70 25.43 -29.70
CA THR A 549 4.57 26.75 -30.27
C THR A 549 5.62 26.83 -31.39
N THR A 550 5.21 26.52 -32.59
CA THR A 550 5.94 26.95 -33.79
C THR A 550 5.99 28.47 -33.74
N GLY A 551 7.06 29.01 -33.17
CA GLY A 551 7.45 30.37 -33.41
C GLY A 551 7.91 30.44 -34.86
N GLU A 552 7.08 30.95 -35.73
CA GLU A 552 7.54 31.49 -37.00
C GLU A 552 8.25 32.81 -36.70
N GLU A 553 9.55 32.91 -37.13
CA GLU A 553 10.25 34.17 -37.31
C GLU A 553 9.69 34.95 -38.50
#